data_ee0807eed2853327b36e9ff5dc6481af
#
_entry.id   ee0807eed2853327b36e9ff5dc6481af
#
_cell.length_a   1.000
_cell.length_b   1.000
_cell.length_c   1.000
_cell.angle_alpha   90.00
_cell.angle_beta   90.00
_cell.angle_gamma   90.00
#
_symmetry.space_group_name_H-M   'P 1'
#
loop_
_entity.id
_entity.type
_entity.pdbx_description
1 polymer ?
#
loop_
_entity_poly.entity_id
_entity_poly.type
_entity_poly.pdbx_seq_one_letter_code
_entity_poly.pdbx_strand_id
1 'polypeptide(L)'
;MKKVIIGLCCFLGFQQVKAQTAKYVVMVTVDGFRPEFYLDSTYGMHTVRELVRNGVAAEGMNPVFPSVTYPDHTTMVTGVTPAKHGIYYNTPFEAEGQTGKWYWDYNLIKATTIWDAMHKAGRKTACVRWPVTFNAPIDYRIPEYWNYKDMSDGRPYTAAATQPLTLWKEVQDSATGYLQPDDIGAEHNELIGDENIARMAGYIIRKYKPGFIALHLACTDHYEHQEGREGYMVRAAVSGADRGIKTLVESINRAGIADSTLIVILGDHGFENIYRSFNPNYLLKANGLIGDVKKGEWKAQFHTSGGSAFLQLKDPKDKETLEKVKTILQNAPDSVKQYFAIVDEAKMALIGADPNSPFALTGLNGTSFGGGTKVLTETFAKVKGTHGYFPDHKQIQTGFVAFGPGLKKGVVIPVMNMTDVAPLIVKLSGIELPGMQGKLITEFLK
;
A
#
# COMPACT_ATOMS: atom_id res chain seq x y z
N MET A 1 -47.71 -16.94 65.70
CA MET A 1 -47.66 -17.21 64.24
C MET A 1 -46.63 -16.27 63.64
N LYS A 2 -45.36 -16.78 63.35
CA LYS A 2 -44.30 -16.01 62.79
C LYS A 2 -44.33 -16.20 61.24
N LYS A 3 -44.53 -15.12 60.48
CA LYS A 3 -44.44 -15.13 58.98
C LYS A 3 -42.97 -15.01 58.56
N VAL A 4 -42.44 -16.04 57.91
CA VAL A 4 -41.18 -16.01 57.27
C VAL A 4 -41.37 -15.49 55.84
N ILE A 5 -40.77 -14.34 55.52
CA ILE A 5 -40.67 -13.80 54.14
C ILE A 5 -39.38 -14.30 53.50
N ILE A 6 -39.50 -15.20 52.50
CA ILE A 6 -38.36 -15.66 51.68
C ILE A 6 -38.22 -14.64 50.56
N GLY A 7 -37.16 -13.84 50.65
CA GLY A 7 -36.74 -12.94 49.55
C GLY A 7 -36.07 -13.72 48.45
N LEU A 8 -36.67 -13.75 47.25
CA LEU A 8 -36.11 -14.33 46.02
C LEU A 8 -35.15 -13.33 45.40
N CYS A 9 -33.85 -13.48 45.63
CA CYS A 9 -32.82 -12.71 44.93
C CYS A 9 -32.65 -13.25 43.50
N CYS A 10 -33.22 -12.56 42.50
CA CYS A 10 -32.93 -12.79 41.10
C CYS A 10 -31.49 -12.31 40.79
N PHE A 11 -30.56 -13.22 40.74
CA PHE A 11 -29.24 -12.96 40.11
C PHE A 11 -29.41 -12.81 38.60
N LEU A 12 -29.57 -11.57 38.14
CA LEU A 12 -29.37 -11.24 36.72
C LEU A 12 -27.86 -11.41 36.39
N GLY A 13 -27.50 -12.58 35.93
CA GLY A 13 -26.18 -12.82 35.37
C GLY A 13 -26.01 -11.95 34.13
N PHE A 14 -25.24 -10.87 34.22
CA PHE A 14 -24.71 -10.19 33.06
C PHE A 14 -23.80 -11.16 32.32
N GLN A 15 -24.33 -11.86 31.32
CA GLN A 15 -23.49 -12.49 30.32
C GLN A 15 -22.73 -11.37 29.60
N GLN A 16 -21.47 -11.19 29.95
CA GLN A 16 -20.55 -10.43 29.06
C GLN A 16 -20.56 -11.11 27.72
N VAL A 17 -21.23 -10.53 26.74
CA VAL A 17 -21.12 -10.91 25.35
C VAL A 17 -19.67 -10.63 24.98
N LYS A 18 -18.82 -11.66 25.02
CA LYS A 18 -17.46 -11.57 24.47
C LYS A 18 -17.63 -11.12 23.03
N ALA A 19 -17.09 -9.95 22.71
CA ALA A 19 -17.04 -9.48 21.33
C ALA A 19 -16.48 -10.61 20.45
N GLN A 20 -17.24 -11.00 19.42
CA GLN A 20 -16.86 -12.10 18.55
C GLN A 20 -15.57 -11.70 17.80
N THR A 21 -14.45 -12.32 18.14
CA THR A 21 -13.17 -12.07 17.48
C THR A 21 -13.11 -12.80 16.15
N ALA A 22 -12.50 -12.17 15.15
CA ALA A 22 -12.22 -12.78 13.86
C ALA A 22 -11.13 -13.85 14.03
N LYS A 23 -11.47 -15.09 13.67
CA LYS A 23 -10.49 -16.19 13.62
C LYS A 23 -9.58 -16.09 12.38
N TYR A 24 -10.11 -15.56 11.32
CA TYR A 24 -9.44 -15.40 10.04
C TYR A 24 -9.50 -13.93 9.59
N VAL A 25 -8.45 -13.47 8.95
CA VAL A 25 -8.37 -12.13 8.35
C VAL A 25 -7.91 -12.29 6.90
N VAL A 26 -8.69 -11.75 5.98
CA VAL A 26 -8.35 -11.66 4.56
C VAL A 26 -8.21 -10.18 4.22
N MET A 27 -6.98 -9.76 3.92
CA MET A 27 -6.63 -8.39 3.58
C MET A 27 -6.28 -8.30 2.10
N VAL A 28 -6.98 -7.43 1.39
CA VAL A 28 -6.83 -7.24 -0.06
C VAL A 28 -6.49 -5.79 -0.32
N THR A 29 -5.35 -5.53 -0.94
CA THR A 29 -5.10 -4.21 -1.52
C THR A 29 -5.43 -4.22 -3.01
N VAL A 30 -6.03 -3.13 -3.46
CA VAL A 30 -6.16 -2.77 -4.87
C VAL A 30 -5.29 -1.54 -5.07
N ASP A 31 -4.25 -1.65 -5.87
CA ASP A 31 -3.30 -0.57 -6.11
C ASP A 31 -4.01 0.63 -6.77
N GLY A 32 -3.80 1.82 -6.24
CA GLY A 32 -4.51 3.01 -6.69
C GLY A 32 -6.01 3.03 -6.36
N PHE A 33 -6.47 2.33 -5.30
CA PHE A 33 -7.88 2.18 -4.95
C PHE A 33 -8.50 3.47 -4.43
N ARG A 34 -9.08 4.24 -5.31
CA ARG A 34 -9.73 5.51 -4.94
C ARG A 34 -11.12 5.31 -4.31
N PRO A 35 -11.50 6.14 -3.32
CA PRO A 35 -12.80 6.00 -2.65
C PRO A 35 -14.00 6.07 -3.60
N GLU A 36 -13.94 6.85 -4.67
CA GLU A 36 -15.00 6.95 -5.67
C GLU A 36 -15.33 5.61 -6.34
N PHE A 37 -14.42 4.65 -6.40
CA PHE A 37 -14.68 3.34 -7.03
C PHE A 37 -15.81 2.57 -6.34
N TYR A 38 -15.98 2.73 -5.02
CA TYR A 38 -17.08 2.10 -4.29
C TYR A 38 -18.16 3.07 -3.85
N LEU A 39 -17.88 4.38 -3.80
CA LEU A 39 -18.88 5.39 -3.45
C LEU A 39 -19.74 5.80 -4.65
N ASP A 40 -19.17 5.85 -5.85
CA ASP A 40 -19.89 6.16 -7.09
C ASP A 40 -20.38 4.87 -7.76
N SER A 41 -21.70 4.80 -7.95
CA SER A 41 -22.37 3.63 -8.56
C SER A 41 -22.05 3.42 -10.05
N THR A 42 -21.42 4.38 -10.71
CA THR A 42 -21.01 4.27 -12.13
C THR A 42 -19.79 3.38 -12.35
N TYR A 43 -19.03 3.08 -11.28
CA TYR A 43 -17.94 2.09 -11.33
C TYR A 43 -18.44 0.67 -11.09
N GLY A 44 -17.77 -0.32 -11.69
CA GLY A 44 -18.14 -1.75 -11.66
C GLY A 44 -17.86 -2.50 -10.35
N MET A 45 -17.90 -1.83 -9.19
CA MET A 45 -17.59 -2.44 -7.88
C MET A 45 -18.83 -2.91 -7.11
N HIS A 46 -19.54 -3.86 -7.66
CA HIS A 46 -20.80 -4.37 -7.07
C HIS A 46 -20.58 -5.13 -5.77
N THR A 47 -19.58 -6.02 -5.75
CA THR A 47 -19.23 -6.84 -4.57
C THR A 47 -18.77 -5.97 -3.43
N VAL A 48 -17.86 -5.02 -3.71
CA VAL A 48 -17.33 -4.10 -2.69
C VAL A 48 -18.46 -3.24 -2.10
N ARG A 49 -19.36 -2.70 -2.94
CA ARG A 49 -20.52 -1.93 -2.44
C ARG A 49 -21.47 -2.76 -1.57
N GLU A 50 -21.60 -4.05 -1.84
CA GLU A 50 -22.36 -4.93 -0.95
C GLU A 50 -21.68 -5.09 0.40
N LEU A 51 -20.35 -5.22 0.42
CA LEU A 51 -19.56 -5.27 1.65
C LEU A 51 -19.65 -3.94 2.43
N VAL A 52 -19.66 -2.79 1.76
CA VAL A 52 -19.89 -1.46 2.38
C VAL A 52 -21.26 -1.41 3.07
N ARG A 53 -22.33 -1.83 2.40
CA ARG A 53 -23.68 -1.85 3.00
C ARG A 53 -23.81 -2.74 4.25
N ASN A 54 -23.04 -3.81 4.30
CA ASN A 54 -23.10 -4.80 5.37
C ASN A 54 -21.93 -4.69 6.37
N GLY A 55 -21.01 -3.77 6.16
CA GLY A 55 -19.81 -3.54 6.94
C GLY A 55 -19.56 -2.05 7.20
N VAL A 56 -18.31 -1.66 7.13
CA VAL A 56 -17.86 -0.29 7.40
C VAL A 56 -16.96 0.21 6.27
N ALA A 57 -16.91 1.52 6.05
CA ALA A 57 -16.05 2.15 5.04
C ALA A 57 -15.59 3.54 5.48
N ALA A 58 -14.60 4.09 4.76
CA ALA A 58 -14.22 5.49 4.86
C ALA A 58 -14.49 6.21 3.53
N GLU A 59 -14.80 7.52 3.57
CA GLU A 59 -14.84 8.37 2.36
C GLU A 59 -13.43 8.70 1.86
N GLY A 60 -12.40 8.50 2.71
CA GLY A 60 -11.01 8.61 2.36
C GLY A 60 -10.10 8.06 3.44
N MET A 61 -8.94 7.52 3.04
CA MET A 61 -7.86 7.14 3.93
C MET A 61 -6.58 7.86 3.49
N ASN A 62 -5.95 8.57 4.41
CA ASN A 62 -4.69 9.27 4.14
C ASN A 62 -3.55 8.25 4.07
N PRO A 63 -2.82 8.16 2.94
CA PRO A 63 -1.60 7.36 2.84
C PRO A 63 -0.45 8.02 3.61
N VAL A 64 0.73 7.36 3.64
CA VAL A 64 1.95 7.97 4.18
C VAL A 64 2.67 8.84 3.13
N PHE A 65 3.84 9.39 3.46
CA PHE A 65 4.61 10.19 2.51
C PHE A 65 6.03 9.62 2.31
N PRO A 66 6.41 9.37 1.05
CA PRO A 66 5.62 9.50 -0.18
C PRO A 66 4.46 8.48 -0.22
N SER A 67 3.35 8.87 -0.85
CA SER A 67 2.20 8.00 -1.06
C SER A 67 2.46 7.02 -2.21
N VAL A 68 3.28 6.01 -1.94
CA VAL A 68 3.72 5.00 -2.90
C VAL A 68 3.64 3.60 -2.32
N THR A 69 3.53 2.61 -3.18
CA THR A 69 3.16 1.22 -2.89
C THR A 69 3.88 0.61 -1.69
N TYR A 70 5.22 0.60 -1.65
CA TYR A 70 5.99 -0.16 -0.64
C TYR A 70 5.92 0.44 0.77
N PRO A 71 6.11 1.76 0.96
CA PRO A 71 5.88 2.41 2.26
C PRO A 71 4.46 2.23 2.78
N ASP A 72 3.46 2.39 1.90
CA ASP A 72 2.06 2.28 2.27
C ASP A 72 1.70 0.85 2.69
N HIS A 73 2.06 -0.17 1.90
CA HIS A 73 1.85 -1.58 2.25
C HIS A 73 2.56 -1.99 3.55
N THR A 74 3.77 -1.47 3.80
CA THR A 74 4.50 -1.72 5.04
C THR A 74 3.80 -1.07 6.23
N THR A 75 3.28 0.15 6.06
CA THR A 75 2.51 0.85 7.09
C THR A 75 1.24 0.09 7.48
N MET A 76 0.51 -0.46 6.51
CA MET A 76 -0.72 -1.23 6.76
C MET A 76 -0.50 -2.43 7.68
N VAL A 77 0.62 -3.12 7.52
CA VAL A 77 0.93 -4.35 8.28
C VAL A 77 1.75 -4.13 9.54
N THR A 78 2.26 -2.91 9.76
CA THR A 78 3.04 -2.56 10.96
C THR A 78 2.33 -1.55 11.87
N GLY A 79 1.43 -0.74 11.31
CA GLY A 79 0.76 0.36 12.01
C GLY A 79 1.68 1.52 12.37
N VAL A 80 2.85 1.64 11.72
CA VAL A 80 3.81 2.73 11.95
C VAL A 80 4.20 3.40 10.63
N THR A 81 4.71 4.63 10.71
CA THR A 81 5.14 5.44 9.55
C THR A 81 6.49 4.98 8.97
N PRO A 82 6.84 5.41 7.74
CA PRO A 82 8.12 5.11 7.09
C PRO A 82 9.35 5.38 7.97
N ALA A 83 9.38 6.48 8.71
CA ALA A 83 10.47 6.80 9.62
C ALA A 83 10.74 5.69 10.67
N LYS A 84 9.72 4.91 11.04
CA LYS A 84 9.86 3.80 12.00
C LYS A 84 10.07 2.46 11.35
N HIS A 85 9.35 2.13 10.27
CA HIS A 85 9.50 0.81 9.65
C HIS A 85 10.66 0.74 8.65
N GLY A 86 11.23 1.87 8.21
CA GLY A 86 12.46 1.93 7.43
C GLY A 86 12.32 1.70 5.92
N ILE A 87 11.11 1.47 5.41
CA ILE A 87 10.81 1.39 3.98
C ILE A 87 10.32 2.78 3.54
N TYR A 88 11.19 3.55 2.91
CA TYR A 88 10.92 4.95 2.62
C TYR A 88 10.35 5.22 1.23
N TYR A 89 10.64 4.34 0.27
CA TYR A 89 10.32 4.47 -1.15
C TYR A 89 10.01 3.09 -1.74
N ASN A 90 9.60 3.03 -3.01
CA ASN A 90 9.55 1.76 -3.74
C ASN A 90 10.96 1.26 -4.07
N THR A 91 11.85 2.18 -4.44
CA THR A 91 13.26 1.89 -4.81
C THR A 91 14.23 2.60 -3.90
N PRO A 92 15.37 2.00 -3.51
CA PRO A 92 16.41 2.69 -2.76
C PRO A 92 17.00 3.86 -3.55
N PHE A 93 17.47 4.87 -2.85
CA PHE A 93 18.31 5.90 -3.48
C PHE A 93 19.65 5.29 -3.89
N GLU A 94 19.98 5.42 -5.16
CA GLU A 94 21.25 4.97 -5.75
C GLU A 94 21.90 6.16 -6.48
N ALA A 95 22.97 6.69 -5.89
CA ALA A 95 23.59 7.94 -6.34
C ALA A 95 24.17 7.87 -7.78
N GLU A 96 24.59 6.69 -8.22
CA GLU A 96 25.18 6.47 -9.55
C GLU A 96 24.11 6.25 -10.64
N GLY A 97 22.85 6.25 -10.27
CA GLY A 97 21.67 5.98 -11.10
C GLY A 97 20.96 4.71 -10.67
N GLN A 98 19.66 4.70 -10.85
CA GLN A 98 18.83 3.59 -10.42
C GLN A 98 19.15 2.31 -11.19
N THR A 99 19.37 1.21 -10.47
CA THR A 99 19.62 -0.11 -11.04
C THR A 99 18.35 -0.88 -11.38
N GLY A 100 17.21 -0.43 -10.90
CA GLY A 100 15.92 -1.14 -10.97
C GLY A 100 15.63 -2.05 -9.78
N LYS A 101 16.43 -1.97 -8.72
CA LYS A 101 16.14 -2.65 -7.45
C LYS A 101 14.98 -1.98 -6.75
N TRP A 102 14.16 -2.81 -6.07
CA TRP A 102 13.09 -2.37 -5.19
C TRP A 102 13.36 -2.85 -3.75
N TYR A 103 12.58 -2.37 -2.79
CA TYR A 103 12.68 -2.80 -1.40
C TYR A 103 11.96 -4.15 -1.16
N TRP A 104 12.31 -5.21 -1.92
CA TRP A 104 11.60 -6.51 -1.83
C TRP A 104 11.78 -7.23 -0.51
N ASP A 105 12.99 -7.08 0.12
CA ASP A 105 13.41 -7.93 1.22
C ASP A 105 12.73 -7.54 2.53
N TYR A 106 11.98 -8.48 3.10
CA TYR A 106 11.32 -8.34 4.39
C TYR A 106 12.26 -7.96 5.54
N ASN A 107 13.52 -8.42 5.51
CA ASN A 107 14.51 -8.11 6.53
C ASN A 107 14.88 -6.61 6.62
N LEU A 108 14.45 -5.79 5.67
CA LEU A 108 14.61 -4.34 5.70
C LEU A 108 13.56 -3.65 6.61
N ILE A 109 12.47 -4.34 6.95
CA ILE A 109 11.43 -3.81 7.83
C ILE A 109 11.95 -3.78 9.27
N LYS A 110 11.94 -2.59 9.88
CA LYS A 110 12.45 -2.35 11.26
C LYS A 110 11.35 -2.39 12.32
N ALA A 111 10.14 -2.82 11.98
CA ALA A 111 9.00 -2.88 12.89
C ALA A 111 8.38 -4.29 12.87
N THR A 112 7.72 -4.69 13.96
CA THR A 112 6.95 -5.93 14.02
C THR A 112 5.74 -5.85 13.09
N THR A 113 5.47 -6.91 12.35
CA THR A 113 4.36 -6.97 11.40
C THR A 113 3.18 -7.79 11.94
N ILE A 114 2.03 -7.68 11.29
CA ILE A 114 0.87 -8.54 11.59
C ILE A 114 1.23 -10.02 11.40
N TRP A 115 2.08 -10.40 10.44
CA TRP A 115 2.52 -11.80 10.27
C TRP A 115 3.29 -12.30 11.48
N ASP A 116 4.22 -11.49 12.03
CA ASP A 116 4.96 -11.84 13.26
C ASP A 116 4.01 -12.01 14.45
N ALA A 117 3.05 -11.10 14.59
CA ALA A 117 2.05 -11.13 15.65
C ALA A 117 1.13 -12.38 15.55
N MET A 118 0.74 -12.75 14.33
CA MET A 118 -0.05 -13.96 14.05
C MET A 118 0.74 -15.22 14.38
N HIS A 119 2.01 -15.30 13.99
CA HIS A 119 2.90 -16.41 14.34
C HIS A 119 3.07 -16.53 15.87
N LYS A 120 3.31 -15.43 16.57
CA LYS A 120 3.38 -15.39 18.02
C LYS A 120 2.09 -15.91 18.67
N ALA A 121 0.95 -15.69 18.04
CA ALA A 121 -0.35 -16.21 18.46
C ALA A 121 -0.63 -17.66 18.00
N GLY A 122 0.35 -18.36 17.39
CA GLY A 122 0.24 -19.74 16.91
C GLY A 122 -0.64 -19.89 15.66
N ARG A 123 -0.88 -18.81 14.91
CA ARG A 123 -1.72 -18.82 13.71
C ARG A 123 -0.87 -18.90 12.45
N LYS A 124 -1.30 -19.71 11.48
CA LYS A 124 -0.68 -19.78 10.15
C LYS A 124 -0.94 -18.53 9.34
N THR A 125 0.02 -18.16 8.50
CA THR A 125 0.00 -16.93 7.72
C THR A 125 0.21 -17.20 6.23
N ALA A 126 -0.29 -16.28 5.40
CA ALA A 126 -0.11 -16.36 3.96
C ALA A 126 0.06 -14.96 3.33
N CYS A 127 0.68 -14.93 2.15
CA CYS A 127 0.60 -13.78 1.25
C CYS A 127 0.64 -14.20 -0.21
N VAL A 128 0.03 -13.37 -1.07
CA VAL A 128 0.13 -13.49 -2.53
C VAL A 128 0.43 -12.12 -3.11
N ARG A 129 1.62 -11.96 -3.69
CA ARG A 129 2.10 -10.71 -4.33
C ARG A 129 2.11 -9.48 -3.43
N TRP A 130 2.17 -9.67 -2.12
CA TRP A 130 2.29 -8.54 -1.20
C TRP A 130 3.70 -7.93 -1.24
N PRO A 131 3.84 -6.59 -1.36
CA PRO A 131 5.13 -5.90 -1.34
C PRO A 131 5.97 -6.19 -0.10
N VAL A 132 7.30 -6.14 -0.23
CA VAL A 132 8.27 -6.34 0.86
C VAL A 132 8.11 -7.69 1.59
N THR A 133 7.79 -8.76 0.84
CA THR A 133 7.62 -10.11 1.43
C THR A 133 8.62 -11.15 0.92
N PHE A 134 9.58 -10.75 0.09
CA PHE A 134 10.72 -11.62 -0.21
C PHE A 134 11.48 -11.94 1.09
N ASN A 135 11.80 -13.21 1.33
CA ASN A 135 12.38 -13.75 2.57
C ASN A 135 11.50 -13.63 3.84
N ALA A 136 10.25 -13.16 3.75
CA ALA A 136 9.38 -13.08 4.92
C ALA A 136 9.11 -14.46 5.56
N PRO A 137 9.03 -14.57 6.90
CA PRO A 137 8.72 -15.81 7.61
C PRO A 137 7.21 -16.10 7.56
N ILE A 138 6.65 -16.23 6.35
CA ILE A 138 5.23 -16.48 6.09
C ILE A 138 5.06 -17.93 5.64
N ASP A 139 4.10 -18.67 6.25
CA ASP A 139 3.93 -20.11 6.02
C ASP A 139 3.57 -20.44 4.55
N TYR A 140 2.70 -19.67 3.93
CA TYR A 140 2.27 -19.85 2.53
C TYR A 140 2.52 -18.55 1.77
N ARG A 141 3.74 -18.39 1.26
CA ARG A 141 4.22 -17.15 0.64
C ARG A 141 4.40 -17.33 -0.87
N ILE A 142 3.70 -16.50 -1.66
CA ILE A 142 3.99 -16.22 -3.07
C ILE A 142 4.32 -14.71 -3.11
N PRO A 143 5.61 -14.31 -3.00
CA PRO A 143 5.96 -12.91 -2.80
C PRO A 143 5.86 -12.09 -4.08
N GLU A 144 5.80 -10.78 -3.93
CA GLU A 144 6.14 -9.87 -5.00
C GLU A 144 7.67 -9.81 -5.13
N TYR A 145 8.19 -10.41 -6.21
CA TYR A 145 9.62 -10.47 -6.45
C TYR A 145 9.92 -10.77 -7.91
N TRP A 146 10.85 -10.04 -8.49
CA TRP A 146 11.37 -10.25 -9.85
C TRP A 146 12.87 -9.95 -9.93
N ASN A 147 13.48 -10.40 -11.01
CA ASN A 147 14.88 -10.06 -11.29
C ASN A 147 14.94 -8.78 -12.13
N TYR A 148 15.37 -7.66 -11.51
CA TYR A 148 15.50 -6.37 -12.19
C TYR A 148 16.52 -6.35 -13.34
N LYS A 149 17.38 -7.37 -13.45
CA LYS A 149 18.36 -7.52 -14.55
C LYS A 149 17.81 -8.32 -15.73
N ASP A 150 16.73 -9.06 -15.51
CA ASP A 150 16.09 -9.88 -16.53
C ASP A 150 14.57 -9.90 -16.26
N MET A 151 13.87 -9.08 -17.00
CA MET A 151 12.42 -8.90 -16.89
C MET A 151 11.65 -9.81 -17.87
N SER A 152 12.35 -10.67 -18.65
CA SER A 152 11.73 -11.47 -19.71
C SER A 152 10.76 -12.53 -19.20
N ASP A 153 11.04 -13.14 -18.03
CA ASP A 153 10.19 -14.14 -17.41
C ASP A 153 10.31 -14.10 -15.87
N GLY A 154 9.29 -13.61 -15.20
CA GLY A 154 9.24 -13.53 -13.73
C GLY A 154 8.99 -14.85 -13.02
N ARG A 155 8.44 -15.87 -13.73
CA ARG A 155 7.99 -17.15 -13.13
C ARG A 155 9.08 -17.90 -12.37
N PRO A 156 10.32 -18.09 -12.91
CA PRO A 156 11.37 -18.82 -12.19
C PRO A 156 11.75 -18.13 -10.87
N TYR A 157 11.78 -16.81 -10.85
CA TYR A 157 12.14 -16.02 -9.67
C TYR A 157 11.05 -16.07 -8.60
N THR A 158 9.78 -15.91 -8.99
CA THR A 158 8.63 -16.06 -8.10
C THR A 158 8.55 -17.49 -7.54
N ALA A 159 8.73 -18.52 -8.39
CA ALA A 159 8.74 -19.92 -7.98
C ALA A 159 9.82 -20.21 -6.93
N ALA A 160 11.06 -19.76 -7.17
CA ALA A 160 12.17 -19.95 -6.26
C ALA A 160 12.00 -19.22 -4.91
N ALA A 161 11.27 -18.09 -4.91
CA ALA A 161 10.98 -17.31 -3.72
C ALA A 161 9.69 -17.77 -2.99
N THR A 162 8.93 -18.70 -3.57
CA THR A 162 7.67 -19.23 -2.99
C THR A 162 7.96 -20.19 -1.82
N GLN A 163 7.13 -20.12 -0.78
CA GLN A 163 7.24 -20.98 0.40
C GLN A 163 5.87 -21.56 0.78
N PRO A 164 5.74 -22.90 1.02
CA PRO A 164 6.74 -23.93 0.70
C PRO A 164 6.94 -24.03 -0.83
N LEU A 165 8.08 -24.54 -1.27
CA LEU A 165 8.41 -24.64 -2.71
C LEU A 165 7.33 -25.37 -3.55
N THR A 166 6.62 -26.34 -2.95
CA THR A 166 5.53 -27.06 -3.59
C THR A 166 4.33 -26.18 -3.89
N LEU A 167 4.14 -25.08 -3.17
CA LEU A 167 2.97 -24.21 -3.29
C LEU A 167 2.84 -23.61 -4.69
N TRP A 168 3.95 -23.28 -5.35
CA TRP A 168 3.93 -22.76 -6.71
C TRP A 168 3.30 -23.72 -7.70
N LYS A 169 3.67 -24.99 -7.63
CA LYS A 169 3.05 -26.03 -8.46
C LYS A 169 1.58 -26.29 -8.07
N GLU A 170 1.30 -26.32 -6.77
CA GLU A 170 -0.05 -26.57 -6.28
C GLU A 170 -1.08 -25.54 -6.77
N VAL A 171 -0.71 -24.23 -6.76
CA VAL A 171 -1.64 -23.19 -7.22
C VAL A 171 -1.87 -23.26 -8.74
N GLN A 172 -0.85 -23.65 -9.52
CA GLN A 172 -1.03 -23.87 -10.94
C GLN A 172 -1.92 -25.08 -11.22
N ASP A 173 -1.67 -26.22 -10.59
CA ASP A 173 -2.46 -27.43 -10.80
C ASP A 173 -3.94 -27.28 -10.38
N SER A 174 -4.23 -26.41 -9.39
CA SER A 174 -5.53 -26.41 -8.71
C SER A 174 -6.31 -25.08 -8.80
N ALA A 175 -5.70 -24.00 -9.29
CA ALA A 175 -6.33 -22.69 -9.28
C ALA A 175 -6.20 -21.91 -10.59
N THR A 176 -4.98 -21.71 -11.09
CA THR A 176 -4.72 -20.81 -12.23
C THR A 176 -4.59 -21.55 -13.58
N GLY A 177 -4.23 -22.82 -13.57
CA GLY A 177 -3.62 -23.47 -14.72
C GLY A 177 -2.15 -23.10 -14.84
N TYR A 178 -1.50 -23.59 -15.90
CA TYR A 178 -0.10 -23.26 -16.19
C TYR A 178 0.03 -21.79 -16.59
N LEU A 179 0.79 -21.04 -15.81
CA LEU A 179 1.00 -19.60 -16.01
C LEU A 179 1.99 -19.34 -17.16
N GLN A 180 1.66 -18.37 -17.99
CA GLN A 180 2.56 -17.82 -19.00
C GLN A 180 3.44 -16.71 -18.40
N PRO A 181 4.54 -16.26 -19.07
CA PRO A 181 5.35 -15.15 -18.57
C PRO A 181 4.54 -13.89 -18.25
N ASP A 182 3.58 -13.55 -19.13
CA ASP A 182 2.75 -12.35 -19.01
C ASP A 182 1.65 -12.44 -17.92
N ASP A 183 1.39 -13.65 -17.38
CA ASP A 183 0.34 -13.86 -16.37
C ASP A 183 0.77 -13.41 -14.94
N ILE A 184 2.04 -13.16 -14.74
CA ILE A 184 2.63 -12.73 -13.45
C ILE A 184 3.71 -11.65 -13.61
N GLY A 185 3.90 -11.13 -14.79
CA GLY A 185 4.85 -10.06 -15.08
C GLY A 185 4.41 -8.73 -14.45
N ALA A 186 5.37 -7.88 -14.15
CA ALA A 186 5.09 -6.55 -13.59
C ALA A 186 4.56 -5.55 -14.64
N GLU A 187 4.64 -5.88 -15.94
CA GLU A 187 4.37 -4.94 -17.02
C GLU A 187 3.45 -5.48 -18.14
N HIS A 188 2.92 -6.70 -18.00
CA HIS A 188 2.15 -7.36 -19.07
C HIS A 188 0.81 -7.89 -18.57
N ASN A 189 -0.25 -7.64 -19.31
CA ASN A 189 -1.61 -8.16 -19.14
C ASN A 189 -2.14 -8.19 -17.69
N GLU A 190 -2.08 -7.07 -17.03
CA GLU A 190 -2.41 -6.89 -15.61
C GLU A 190 -3.82 -7.39 -15.24
N LEU A 191 -4.81 -7.35 -16.16
CA LEU A 191 -6.17 -7.86 -15.92
C LEU A 191 -6.17 -9.35 -15.58
N ILE A 192 -5.34 -10.16 -16.27
CA ILE A 192 -5.17 -11.59 -15.98
C ILE A 192 -4.36 -11.78 -14.70
N GLY A 193 -3.38 -10.93 -14.46
CA GLY A 193 -2.55 -10.97 -13.26
C GLY A 193 -3.38 -10.90 -11.98
N ASP A 194 -4.25 -9.93 -11.86
CA ASP A 194 -5.15 -9.77 -10.72
C ASP A 194 -6.09 -10.97 -10.53
N GLU A 195 -6.63 -11.51 -11.62
CA GLU A 195 -7.49 -12.71 -11.56
C GLU A 195 -6.70 -13.92 -11.05
N ASN A 196 -5.47 -14.13 -11.52
CA ASN A 196 -4.61 -15.21 -11.06
C ASN A 196 -4.24 -15.07 -9.59
N ILE A 197 -3.91 -13.87 -9.13
CA ILE A 197 -3.64 -13.56 -7.72
C ILE A 197 -4.85 -13.93 -6.84
N ALA A 198 -6.05 -13.51 -7.23
CA ALA A 198 -7.27 -13.83 -6.50
C ALA A 198 -7.57 -15.34 -6.48
N ARG A 199 -7.31 -16.07 -7.58
CA ARG A 199 -7.47 -17.53 -7.65
C ARG A 199 -6.47 -18.26 -6.75
N MET A 200 -5.18 -17.85 -6.75
CA MET A 200 -4.14 -18.41 -5.88
C MET A 200 -4.52 -18.21 -4.41
N ALA A 201 -4.87 -16.99 -4.03
CA ALA A 201 -5.30 -16.66 -2.66
C ALA A 201 -6.56 -17.45 -2.26
N GLY A 202 -7.55 -17.55 -3.15
CA GLY A 202 -8.75 -18.34 -2.94
C GLY A 202 -8.46 -19.83 -2.71
N TYR A 203 -7.49 -20.41 -3.43
CA TYR A 203 -7.01 -21.76 -3.19
C TYR A 203 -6.39 -21.91 -1.80
N ILE A 204 -5.48 -21.00 -1.42
CA ILE A 204 -4.83 -21.00 -0.12
C ILE A 204 -5.87 -20.90 1.01
N ILE A 205 -6.86 -20.01 0.88
CA ILE A 205 -7.96 -19.86 1.83
C ILE A 205 -8.72 -21.17 2.00
N ARG A 206 -9.13 -21.84 0.91
CA ARG A 206 -9.91 -23.08 0.97
C ARG A 206 -9.12 -24.25 1.56
N LYS A 207 -7.86 -24.40 1.16
CA LYS A 207 -7.04 -25.54 1.55
C LYS A 207 -6.43 -25.41 2.93
N TYR A 208 -5.83 -24.25 3.21
CA TYR A 208 -4.97 -24.05 4.38
C TYR A 208 -5.62 -23.25 5.49
N LYS A 209 -6.64 -22.44 5.20
CA LYS A 209 -7.36 -21.58 6.16
C LYS A 209 -6.41 -20.81 7.07
N PRO A 210 -5.48 -19.99 6.51
CA PRO A 210 -4.53 -19.23 7.32
C PRO A 210 -5.29 -18.23 8.22
N GLY A 211 -4.75 -17.97 9.41
CA GLY A 211 -5.31 -16.98 10.33
C GLY A 211 -5.19 -15.54 9.80
N PHE A 212 -4.19 -15.29 8.92
CA PHE A 212 -4.04 -14.04 8.19
C PHE A 212 -3.51 -14.32 6.78
N ILE A 213 -4.18 -13.78 5.79
CA ILE A 213 -3.69 -13.73 4.40
C ILE A 213 -3.80 -12.31 3.88
N ALA A 214 -2.73 -11.83 3.26
CA ALA A 214 -2.70 -10.55 2.54
C ALA A 214 -2.38 -10.77 1.06
N LEU A 215 -3.04 -10.03 0.17
CA LEU A 215 -2.79 -10.08 -1.27
C LEU A 215 -2.93 -8.71 -1.89
N HIS A 216 -2.24 -8.51 -3.02
CA HIS A 216 -2.14 -7.24 -3.72
C HIS A 216 -2.57 -7.40 -5.18
N LEU A 217 -3.52 -6.58 -5.63
CA LEU A 217 -4.05 -6.49 -6.99
C LEU A 217 -3.55 -5.19 -7.62
N ALA A 218 -2.66 -5.28 -8.61
CA ALA A 218 -1.89 -4.15 -9.12
C ALA A 218 -2.47 -3.49 -10.39
N CYS A 219 -3.48 -4.10 -11.00
CA CYS A 219 -3.94 -3.75 -12.34
C CYS A 219 -4.49 -2.32 -12.45
N THR A 220 -5.13 -1.79 -11.42
CA THR A 220 -5.76 -0.46 -11.47
C THR A 220 -4.70 0.63 -11.58
N ASP A 221 -3.67 0.60 -10.74
CA ASP A 221 -2.51 1.51 -10.78
C ASP A 221 -1.85 1.55 -12.16
N HIS A 222 -1.57 0.36 -12.73
CA HIS A 222 -0.96 0.25 -14.05
C HIS A 222 -1.70 1.07 -15.11
N TYR A 223 -3.03 0.95 -15.17
CA TYR A 223 -3.81 1.70 -16.17
C TYR A 223 -4.03 3.16 -15.78
N GLU A 224 -4.09 3.49 -14.49
CA GLU A 224 -4.12 4.88 -14.05
C GLU A 224 -2.82 5.62 -14.42
N HIS A 225 -1.67 4.97 -14.38
CA HIS A 225 -0.42 5.53 -14.92
C HIS A 225 -0.49 5.82 -16.42
N GLN A 226 -1.12 4.95 -17.20
CA GLN A 226 -1.17 5.07 -18.66
C GLN A 226 -2.21 6.08 -19.17
N GLU A 227 -3.39 6.10 -18.54
CA GLU A 227 -4.57 6.81 -19.04
C GLU A 227 -5.05 7.96 -18.15
N GLY A 228 -4.40 8.15 -16.98
CA GLY A 228 -4.91 9.05 -15.95
C GLY A 228 -6.07 8.42 -15.18
N ARG A 229 -6.71 9.21 -14.33
CA ARG A 229 -7.74 8.74 -13.38
C ARG A 229 -8.98 8.12 -14.04
N GLU A 230 -9.36 8.53 -15.24
CA GLU A 230 -10.68 8.26 -15.85
C GLU A 230 -10.61 7.44 -17.15
N GLY A 231 -9.51 6.73 -17.36
CA GLY A 231 -9.31 5.96 -18.58
C GLY A 231 -10.28 4.78 -18.73
N TYR A 232 -10.48 4.32 -19.97
CA TYR A 232 -11.31 3.15 -20.27
C TYR A 232 -10.77 1.88 -19.59
N MET A 233 -9.46 1.66 -19.67
CA MET A 233 -8.82 0.49 -19.05
C MET A 233 -8.83 0.58 -17.54
N VAL A 234 -8.80 1.78 -16.94
CA VAL A 234 -9.01 1.98 -15.50
C VAL A 234 -10.36 1.41 -15.06
N ARG A 235 -11.44 1.71 -15.81
CA ARG A 235 -12.77 1.15 -15.50
C ARG A 235 -12.84 -0.35 -15.66
N ALA A 236 -12.12 -0.93 -16.63
CA ALA A 236 -12.01 -2.37 -16.81
C ALA A 236 -11.25 -3.02 -15.65
N ALA A 237 -10.13 -2.42 -15.20
CA ALA A 237 -9.33 -2.88 -14.08
C ALA A 237 -10.11 -2.85 -12.75
N VAL A 238 -10.82 -1.76 -12.48
CA VAL A 238 -11.71 -1.62 -11.31
C VAL A 238 -12.75 -2.74 -11.28
N SER A 239 -13.37 -3.06 -12.43
CA SER A 239 -14.33 -4.17 -12.52
C SER A 239 -13.64 -5.54 -12.39
N GLY A 240 -12.38 -5.65 -12.83
CA GLY A 240 -11.52 -6.83 -12.64
C GLY A 240 -11.22 -7.08 -11.17
N ALA A 241 -10.81 -6.04 -10.45
CA ALA A 241 -10.57 -6.11 -9.01
C ALA A 241 -11.81 -6.56 -8.23
N ASP A 242 -13.02 -6.05 -8.57
CA ASP A 242 -14.28 -6.50 -7.94
C ASP A 242 -14.55 -7.99 -8.19
N ARG A 243 -14.25 -8.52 -9.39
CA ARG A 243 -14.35 -9.98 -9.66
C ARG A 243 -13.34 -10.77 -8.83
N GLY A 244 -12.11 -10.28 -8.69
CA GLY A 244 -11.10 -10.88 -7.82
C GLY A 244 -11.59 -10.94 -6.37
N ILE A 245 -12.11 -9.84 -5.84
CA ILE A 245 -12.69 -9.77 -4.49
C ILE A 245 -13.87 -10.73 -4.34
N LYS A 246 -14.75 -10.82 -5.33
CA LYS A 246 -15.84 -11.80 -5.36
C LYS A 246 -15.33 -13.24 -5.27
N THR A 247 -14.27 -13.58 -6.03
CA THR A 247 -13.61 -14.90 -5.97
C THR A 247 -13.12 -15.23 -4.56
N LEU A 248 -12.59 -14.25 -3.82
CA LEU A 248 -12.17 -14.41 -2.42
C LEU A 248 -13.36 -14.62 -1.48
N VAL A 249 -14.42 -13.82 -1.59
CA VAL A 249 -15.65 -13.96 -0.81
C VAL A 249 -16.27 -15.35 -1.02
N GLU A 250 -16.36 -15.81 -2.25
CA GLU A 250 -16.83 -17.19 -2.57
C GLU A 250 -15.92 -18.27 -2.00
N SER A 251 -14.60 -18.05 -2.01
CA SER A 251 -13.63 -18.99 -1.44
C SER A 251 -13.75 -19.09 0.08
N ILE A 252 -13.98 -17.97 0.77
CA ILE A 252 -14.26 -17.92 2.20
C ILE A 252 -15.55 -18.69 2.53
N ASN A 253 -16.59 -18.49 1.75
CA ASN A 253 -17.87 -19.21 1.91
C ASN A 253 -17.69 -20.73 1.69
N ARG A 254 -17.01 -21.14 0.62
CA ARG A 254 -16.71 -22.55 0.34
C ARG A 254 -15.80 -23.20 1.38
N ALA A 255 -14.94 -22.43 2.02
CA ALA A 255 -14.13 -22.91 3.14
C ALA A 255 -14.93 -23.09 4.44
N GLY A 256 -16.18 -22.61 4.52
CA GLY A 256 -17.02 -22.67 5.71
C GLY A 256 -16.53 -21.80 6.87
N ILE A 257 -15.88 -20.65 6.58
CA ILE A 257 -15.26 -19.79 7.57
C ILE A 257 -15.82 -18.34 7.57
N ALA A 258 -16.86 -18.08 6.79
CA ALA A 258 -17.40 -16.73 6.58
C ALA A 258 -17.75 -15.98 7.88
N ASP A 259 -18.48 -16.64 8.80
CA ASP A 259 -18.95 -16.02 10.05
C ASP A 259 -17.80 -15.64 11.02
N SER A 260 -16.59 -16.13 10.77
CA SER A 260 -15.41 -15.91 11.59
C SER A 260 -14.28 -15.20 10.84
N THR A 261 -14.55 -14.68 9.64
CA THR A 261 -13.58 -13.98 8.79
C THR A 261 -13.82 -12.48 8.77
N LEU A 262 -12.78 -11.72 9.08
CA LEU A 262 -12.68 -10.29 8.80
C LEU A 262 -12.12 -10.13 7.38
N ILE A 263 -12.85 -9.43 6.52
CA ILE A 263 -12.39 -9.01 5.19
C ILE A 263 -12.06 -7.53 5.27
N VAL A 264 -10.85 -7.15 4.84
CA VAL A 264 -10.38 -5.77 4.74
C VAL A 264 -9.96 -5.51 3.30
N ILE A 265 -10.58 -4.55 2.64
CA ILE A 265 -10.29 -4.12 1.27
C ILE A 265 -9.86 -2.67 1.34
N LEU A 266 -8.68 -2.37 0.83
CA LEU A 266 -8.13 -1.02 0.91
C LEU A 266 -7.20 -0.75 -0.28
N GLY A 267 -6.90 0.51 -0.51
CA GLY A 267 -5.84 0.91 -1.42
C GLY A 267 -4.62 1.37 -0.64
N ASP A 268 -3.54 1.51 -1.34
CA ASP A 268 -2.29 2.06 -0.85
C ASP A 268 -2.24 3.58 -1.06
N HIS A 269 -2.65 4.08 -2.23
CA HIS A 269 -2.70 5.50 -2.54
C HIS A 269 -3.85 5.81 -3.52
N GLY A 270 -4.14 7.11 -3.68
CA GLY A 270 -4.94 7.63 -4.77
C GLY A 270 -4.08 8.00 -5.98
N PHE A 271 -4.64 8.77 -6.91
CA PHE A 271 -3.98 9.18 -8.15
C PHE A 271 -4.26 10.63 -8.51
N GLU A 272 -3.28 11.26 -9.17
CA GLU A 272 -3.39 12.57 -9.81
C GLU A 272 -3.22 12.45 -11.32
N ASN A 273 -3.99 13.24 -12.07
CA ASN A 273 -3.72 13.44 -13.48
C ASN A 273 -2.48 14.31 -13.68
N ILE A 274 -1.56 13.87 -14.50
CA ILE A 274 -0.34 14.61 -14.81
C ILE A 274 -0.25 14.97 -16.28
N TYR A 275 0.35 16.13 -16.52
CA TYR A 275 0.52 16.72 -17.85
C TYR A 275 2.00 16.94 -18.18
N ARG A 276 2.87 16.88 -17.16
CA ARG A 276 4.31 17.13 -17.29
C ARG A 276 5.11 16.44 -16.21
N SER A 277 6.42 16.31 -16.50
CA SER A 277 7.44 15.94 -15.52
C SER A 277 8.40 17.11 -15.31
N PHE A 278 8.75 17.39 -14.06
CA PHE A 278 9.75 18.38 -13.66
C PHE A 278 10.98 17.67 -13.12
N ASN A 279 12.17 18.06 -13.61
CA ASN A 279 13.45 17.45 -13.25
C ASN A 279 14.27 18.39 -12.33
N PRO A 280 14.14 18.32 -10.99
CA PRO A 280 14.88 19.22 -10.09
C PRO A 280 16.39 19.01 -10.15
N ASN A 281 16.87 17.81 -10.52
CA ASN A 281 18.29 17.51 -10.72
C ASN A 281 18.91 18.30 -11.88
N TYR A 282 18.12 18.79 -12.84
CA TYR A 282 18.58 19.73 -13.85
C TYR A 282 19.08 21.03 -13.21
N LEU A 283 18.34 21.59 -12.24
CA LEU A 283 18.74 22.80 -11.53
C LEU A 283 20.01 22.57 -10.71
N LEU A 284 20.13 21.41 -10.05
CA LEU A 284 21.32 21.09 -9.27
C LEU A 284 22.56 20.96 -10.17
N LYS A 285 22.43 20.33 -11.33
CA LYS A 285 23.51 20.22 -12.33
C LYS A 285 23.90 21.58 -12.88
N ALA A 286 22.95 22.43 -13.24
CA ALA A 286 23.20 23.77 -13.77
C ALA A 286 23.95 24.67 -12.76
N ASN A 287 23.85 24.36 -11.44
CA ASN A 287 24.52 25.07 -10.37
C ASN A 287 25.77 24.36 -9.80
N GLY A 288 26.29 23.34 -10.52
CA GLY A 288 27.53 22.64 -10.18
C GLY A 288 27.44 21.70 -8.97
N LEU A 289 26.23 21.26 -8.59
CA LEU A 289 26.03 20.31 -7.50
C LEU A 289 25.97 18.84 -7.99
N ILE A 290 25.85 18.61 -9.29
CA ILE A 290 25.90 17.30 -9.96
C ILE A 290 26.87 17.38 -11.15
N GLY A 291 27.91 16.55 -11.13
CA GLY A 291 28.85 16.30 -12.22
C GLY A 291 28.68 14.90 -12.83
N ASP A 292 29.76 14.15 -12.94
CA ASP A 292 29.73 12.73 -13.30
C ASP A 292 29.44 11.88 -12.06
N VAL A 293 28.18 11.49 -11.90
CA VAL A 293 27.73 10.72 -10.72
C VAL A 293 28.43 9.37 -10.60
N LYS A 294 28.81 8.74 -11.74
CA LYS A 294 29.56 7.46 -11.75
C LYS A 294 30.98 7.60 -11.20
N LYS A 295 31.56 8.81 -11.28
CA LYS A 295 32.84 9.13 -10.65
C LYS A 295 32.67 9.70 -9.22
N GLY A 296 31.45 9.70 -8.70
CA GLY A 296 31.14 10.27 -7.40
C GLY A 296 31.16 11.81 -7.37
N GLU A 297 31.07 12.49 -8.51
CA GLU A 297 31.10 13.95 -8.63
C GLU A 297 29.69 14.53 -8.40
N TRP A 298 29.20 14.44 -7.17
CA TRP A 298 27.96 15.06 -6.78
C TRP A 298 28.00 15.48 -5.30
N LYS A 299 27.24 16.51 -4.95
CA LYS A 299 27.04 17.01 -3.58
C LYS A 299 25.61 16.81 -3.10
N ALA A 300 24.63 17.00 -3.99
CA ALA A 300 23.22 16.83 -3.73
C ALA A 300 22.50 16.25 -4.94
N GLN A 301 21.49 15.40 -4.72
CA GLN A 301 20.59 14.86 -5.75
C GLN A 301 19.18 14.78 -5.19
N PHE A 302 18.17 14.88 -6.04
CA PHE A 302 16.81 14.52 -5.70
C PHE A 302 16.52 13.07 -6.09
N HIS A 303 16.09 12.28 -5.13
CA HIS A 303 15.48 10.97 -5.35
C HIS A 303 14.00 11.16 -5.64
N THR A 304 13.56 10.86 -6.85
CA THR A 304 12.19 11.11 -7.31
C THR A 304 11.29 9.89 -7.07
N SER A 305 10.07 10.16 -6.64
CA SER A 305 9.07 9.14 -6.30
C SER A 305 7.68 9.61 -6.78
N GLY A 306 7.44 9.52 -8.09
CA GLY A 306 6.18 9.96 -8.71
C GLY A 306 5.93 11.46 -8.51
N GLY A 307 4.96 11.79 -7.67
CA GLY A 307 4.55 13.17 -7.33
C GLY A 307 5.44 13.86 -6.30
N SER A 308 6.56 13.26 -5.88
CA SER A 308 7.50 13.85 -4.92
C SER A 308 8.96 13.65 -5.31
N ALA A 309 9.85 14.46 -4.72
CA ALA A 309 11.29 14.34 -4.88
C ALA A 309 12.00 14.69 -3.55
N PHE A 310 12.82 13.79 -3.07
CA PHE A 310 13.47 13.86 -1.75
C PHE A 310 14.94 14.27 -1.89
N LEU A 311 15.36 15.31 -1.21
CA LEU A 311 16.76 15.75 -1.28
C LEU A 311 17.67 14.74 -0.58
N GLN A 312 18.71 14.32 -1.29
CA GLN A 312 19.78 13.47 -0.77
C GLN A 312 21.09 14.28 -0.81
N LEU A 313 21.76 14.39 0.31
CA LEU A 313 23.09 15.01 0.41
C LEU A 313 24.15 13.92 0.44
N LYS A 314 25.26 14.09 -0.28
CA LYS A 314 26.37 13.16 -0.23
C LYS A 314 27.01 13.09 1.16
N ASP A 315 27.21 14.26 1.79
CA ASP A 315 27.49 14.38 3.22
C ASP A 315 26.24 14.94 3.91
N PRO A 316 25.53 14.15 4.75
CA PRO A 316 24.35 14.64 5.48
C PRO A 316 24.61 15.86 6.38
N LYS A 317 25.90 16.16 6.68
CA LYS A 317 26.29 17.30 7.51
C LYS A 317 26.66 18.56 6.71
N ASP A 318 26.64 18.50 5.38
CA ASP A 318 26.99 19.62 4.50
C ASP A 318 25.87 20.68 4.47
N LYS A 319 25.89 21.55 5.48
CA LYS A 319 24.93 22.66 5.61
C LYS A 319 25.08 23.69 4.48
N GLU A 320 26.29 23.90 3.96
CA GLU A 320 26.53 24.84 2.87
C GLU A 320 25.82 24.40 1.60
N THR A 321 25.98 23.12 1.22
CA THR A 321 25.25 22.55 0.09
C THR A 321 23.74 22.58 0.31
N LEU A 322 23.25 22.26 1.52
CA LEU A 322 21.81 22.33 1.84
C LEU A 322 21.24 23.76 1.62
N GLU A 323 21.89 24.77 2.15
CA GLU A 323 21.44 26.16 1.99
C GLU A 323 21.56 26.63 0.53
N LYS A 324 22.58 26.17 -0.20
CA LYS A 324 22.69 26.43 -1.65
C LYS A 324 21.51 25.82 -2.43
N VAL A 325 21.11 24.59 -2.12
CA VAL A 325 19.92 23.97 -2.78
C VAL A 325 18.65 24.76 -2.47
N LYS A 326 18.42 25.13 -1.20
CA LYS A 326 17.27 25.95 -0.83
C LYS A 326 17.25 27.28 -1.60
N THR A 327 18.39 27.95 -1.69
CA THR A 327 18.56 29.23 -2.42
C THR A 327 18.24 29.06 -3.92
N ILE A 328 18.71 27.98 -4.55
CA ILE A 328 18.40 27.66 -5.96
C ILE A 328 16.89 27.53 -6.17
N LEU A 329 16.18 26.80 -5.30
CA LEU A 329 14.73 26.63 -5.40
C LEU A 329 13.96 27.92 -5.13
N GLN A 330 14.35 28.70 -4.12
CA GLN A 330 13.72 29.96 -3.76
C GLN A 330 13.87 31.03 -4.85
N ASN A 331 15.05 31.08 -5.50
CA ASN A 331 15.34 32.03 -6.57
C ASN A 331 14.91 31.55 -7.96
N ALA A 332 14.35 30.34 -8.06
CA ALA A 332 13.79 29.89 -9.34
C ALA A 332 12.70 30.84 -9.83
N PRO A 333 12.56 31.09 -11.13
CA PRO A 333 11.48 31.91 -11.68
C PRO A 333 10.09 31.37 -11.30
N ASP A 334 9.08 32.23 -11.22
CA ASP A 334 7.71 31.83 -10.89
C ASP A 334 7.16 30.79 -11.88
N SER A 335 7.58 30.86 -13.15
CA SER A 335 7.30 29.85 -14.18
C SER A 335 7.84 28.45 -13.84
N VAL A 336 8.77 28.32 -12.91
CA VAL A 336 9.32 27.07 -12.38
C VAL A 336 8.71 26.73 -11.04
N LYS A 337 8.58 27.72 -10.13
CA LYS A 337 8.01 27.52 -8.79
C LYS A 337 6.56 27.02 -8.82
N GLN A 338 5.82 27.28 -9.89
CA GLN A 338 4.46 26.75 -10.07
C GLN A 338 4.37 25.20 -10.13
N TYR A 339 5.49 24.50 -10.31
CA TYR A 339 5.53 23.04 -10.48
C TYR A 339 5.66 22.29 -9.17
N PHE A 340 6.08 22.93 -8.08
CA PHE A 340 6.33 22.26 -6.81
C PHE A 340 6.06 23.13 -5.59
N ALA A 341 5.80 22.46 -4.47
CA ALA A 341 5.88 23.04 -3.14
C ALA A 341 6.98 22.34 -2.34
N ILE A 342 7.58 23.05 -1.38
CA ILE A 342 8.58 22.48 -0.47
C ILE A 342 7.87 21.90 0.74
N VAL A 343 8.14 20.63 1.02
CA VAL A 343 7.77 19.94 2.26
C VAL A 343 9.01 20.02 3.16
N ASP A 344 9.00 20.95 4.09
CA ASP A 344 10.12 21.22 4.98
C ASP A 344 10.37 20.10 6.01
N GLU A 345 11.49 20.19 6.73
CA GLU A 345 11.91 19.22 7.75
C GLU A 345 10.83 19.00 8.83
N ALA A 346 10.14 20.04 9.26
CA ALA A 346 9.10 19.94 10.29
C ALA A 346 7.90 19.15 9.80
N LYS A 347 7.45 19.39 8.56
CA LYS A 347 6.37 18.61 7.93
C LYS A 347 6.78 17.17 7.67
N MET A 348 8.03 16.93 7.21
CA MET A 348 8.59 15.59 7.02
C MET A 348 8.60 14.80 8.33
N ALA A 349 9.05 15.41 9.41
CA ALA A 349 9.08 14.78 10.73
C ALA A 349 7.66 14.50 11.27
N LEU A 350 6.74 15.46 11.10
CA LEU A 350 5.35 15.32 11.56
C LEU A 350 4.63 14.16 10.90
N ILE A 351 4.81 13.97 9.58
CA ILE A 351 4.18 12.88 8.84
C ILE A 351 4.94 11.55 8.97
N GLY A 352 6.16 11.58 9.53
CA GLY A 352 7.01 10.40 9.68
C GLY A 352 7.56 9.86 8.37
N ALA A 353 7.97 10.76 7.48
CA ALA A 353 8.65 10.44 6.22
C ALA A 353 10.13 10.06 6.45
N ASP A 354 10.92 9.90 5.36
CA ASP A 354 12.34 9.54 5.44
C ASP A 354 13.14 10.56 6.29
N PRO A 355 13.67 10.18 7.45
CA PRO A 355 14.43 11.09 8.32
C PRO A 355 15.82 11.44 7.79
N ASN A 356 16.29 10.77 6.72
CA ASN A 356 17.58 11.04 6.11
C ASN A 356 17.50 12.13 5.02
N SER A 357 16.30 12.52 4.60
CA SER A 357 16.07 13.60 3.66
C SER A 357 15.77 14.90 4.39
N PRO A 358 16.58 15.97 4.19
CA PRO A 358 16.38 17.26 4.89
C PRO A 358 15.06 17.95 4.56
N PHE A 359 14.57 17.74 3.33
CA PHE A 359 13.26 18.19 2.87
C PHE A 359 12.88 17.46 1.57
N ALA A 360 11.62 17.57 1.18
CA ALA A 360 11.14 17.05 -0.10
C ALA A 360 10.43 18.14 -0.91
N LEU A 361 10.20 17.85 -2.18
CA LEU A 361 9.28 18.58 -3.05
C LEU A 361 8.03 17.74 -3.26
N THR A 362 6.86 18.38 -3.30
CA THR A 362 5.61 17.77 -3.79
C THR A 362 5.15 18.52 -5.03
N GLY A 363 4.65 17.79 -6.02
CA GLY A 363 4.23 18.34 -7.30
C GLY A 363 2.95 19.17 -7.18
N LEU A 364 2.84 20.19 -8.01
CA LEU A 364 1.67 21.05 -8.15
C LEU A 364 1.18 21.05 -9.61
N ASN A 365 -0.10 21.38 -9.80
CA ASN A 365 -0.68 21.63 -11.13
C ASN A 365 -0.45 20.48 -12.14
N GLY A 366 -0.66 19.23 -11.71
CA GLY A 366 -0.49 18.06 -12.56
C GLY A 366 0.98 17.83 -12.98
N THR A 367 1.89 18.02 -12.05
CA THR A 367 3.33 17.83 -12.24
C THR A 367 3.84 16.61 -11.47
N SER A 368 4.50 15.70 -12.15
CA SER A 368 5.33 14.63 -11.57
C SER A 368 6.80 15.02 -11.54
N PHE A 369 7.64 14.22 -10.88
CA PHE A 369 9.08 14.45 -10.85
C PHE A 369 9.83 13.38 -11.65
N GLY A 370 10.80 13.84 -12.44
CA GLY A 370 11.80 13.00 -13.12
C GLY A 370 13.19 13.18 -12.53
N GLY A 371 14.02 12.13 -12.62
CA GLY A 371 15.40 12.15 -12.15
C GLY A 371 16.41 12.74 -13.15
N GLY A 372 15.93 13.24 -14.29
CA GLY A 372 16.76 13.69 -15.42
C GLY A 372 17.57 14.96 -15.10
N THR A 373 18.73 15.09 -15.81
CA THR A 373 19.61 16.27 -15.68
C THR A 373 19.80 17.01 -17.01
N LYS A 374 19.10 16.63 -18.08
CA LYS A 374 19.27 17.19 -19.44
C LYS A 374 18.24 18.27 -19.78
N VAL A 375 17.01 18.11 -19.30
CA VAL A 375 15.91 19.03 -19.54
C VAL A 375 15.24 19.36 -18.20
N LEU A 376 14.71 20.59 -18.08
CA LEU A 376 14.05 21.02 -16.86
C LEU A 376 12.65 20.42 -16.72
N THR A 377 11.91 20.41 -17.84
CA THR A 377 10.52 19.89 -17.87
C THR A 377 10.28 19.13 -19.17
N GLU A 378 9.42 18.10 -19.07
CA GLU A 378 8.87 17.37 -20.22
C GLU A 378 7.35 17.44 -20.16
N THR A 379 6.70 17.80 -21.27
CA THR A 379 5.24 17.82 -21.40
C THR A 379 4.77 16.53 -22.05
N PHE A 380 3.73 15.91 -21.50
CA PHE A 380 3.18 14.68 -22.05
C PHE A 380 2.18 14.99 -23.18
N ALA A 381 2.22 14.18 -24.23
CA ALA A 381 1.31 14.31 -25.38
C ALA A 381 -0.14 13.91 -25.01
N LYS A 382 -0.32 13.09 -23.97
CA LYS A 382 -1.61 12.65 -23.42
C LYS A 382 -1.57 12.76 -21.90
N VAL A 383 -2.75 12.88 -21.30
CA VAL A 383 -2.90 12.75 -19.84
C VAL A 383 -2.36 11.41 -19.40
N LYS A 384 -1.59 11.44 -18.33
CA LYS A 384 -1.13 10.26 -17.58
C LYS A 384 -1.55 10.42 -16.12
N GLY A 385 -1.36 9.42 -15.32
CA GLY A 385 -1.56 9.50 -13.88
C GLY A 385 -0.28 9.21 -13.12
N THR A 386 -0.22 9.69 -11.90
CA THR A 386 0.79 9.30 -10.92
C THR A 386 0.30 9.53 -9.50
N HIS A 387 1.03 8.98 -8.56
CA HIS A 387 0.86 9.09 -7.12
C HIS A 387 2.19 9.53 -6.47
N GLY A 388 2.35 9.43 -5.14
CA GLY A 388 3.58 9.80 -4.46
C GLY A 388 3.60 11.24 -3.93
N TYR A 389 2.49 11.96 -4.00
CA TYR A 389 2.35 13.33 -3.51
C TYR A 389 2.29 13.40 -1.99
N PHE A 390 2.50 14.60 -1.45
CA PHE A 390 2.21 14.87 -0.04
C PHE A 390 0.70 14.70 0.22
N PRO A 391 0.28 13.94 1.24
CA PRO A 391 -1.10 13.49 1.38
C PRO A 391 -2.03 14.54 2.04
N ASP A 392 -1.95 15.80 1.60
CA ASP A 392 -2.81 16.89 2.05
C ASP A 392 -3.91 17.24 1.04
N HIS A 393 -3.98 16.53 -0.08
CA HIS A 393 -5.02 16.73 -1.07
C HIS A 393 -5.84 15.47 -1.33
N LYS A 394 -7.14 15.71 -1.56
CA LYS A 394 -8.17 14.68 -1.58
C LYS A 394 -7.92 13.58 -2.64
N GLN A 395 -7.32 13.93 -3.78
CA GLN A 395 -7.09 12.98 -4.87
C GLN A 395 -6.11 11.86 -4.49
N ILE A 396 -5.23 12.11 -3.52
CA ILE A 396 -4.26 11.10 -3.05
C ILE A 396 -4.83 10.23 -1.94
N GLN A 397 -5.98 10.57 -1.37
CA GLN A 397 -6.66 9.67 -0.45
C GLN A 397 -7.07 8.39 -1.15
N THR A 398 -6.90 7.28 -0.45
CA THR A 398 -7.23 5.95 -0.91
C THR A 398 -8.47 5.38 -0.21
N GLY A 399 -8.99 4.26 -0.69
CA GLY A 399 -10.21 3.64 -0.18
C GLY A 399 -9.96 2.70 0.99
N PHE A 400 -10.98 2.54 1.83
CA PHE A 400 -11.03 1.56 2.92
C PHE A 400 -12.44 1.00 3.11
N VAL A 401 -12.56 -0.33 3.10
CA VAL A 401 -13.79 -1.07 3.37
C VAL A 401 -13.45 -2.27 4.25
N ALA A 402 -14.25 -2.53 5.29
CA ALA A 402 -14.10 -3.73 6.10
C ALA A 402 -15.46 -4.37 6.43
N PHE A 403 -15.48 -5.70 6.46
CA PHE A 403 -16.67 -6.51 6.72
C PHE A 403 -16.30 -7.72 7.57
N GLY A 404 -17.12 -8.04 8.58
CA GLY A 404 -16.91 -9.24 9.39
C GLY A 404 -17.36 -9.12 10.83
N PRO A 405 -17.01 -10.11 11.68
CA PRO A 405 -17.37 -10.13 13.07
C PRO A 405 -16.80 -8.94 13.84
N GLY A 406 -17.58 -8.40 14.79
CA GLY A 406 -17.19 -7.25 15.62
C GLY A 406 -17.40 -5.89 14.96
N LEU A 407 -17.68 -5.83 13.65
CA LEU A 407 -17.96 -4.58 12.94
C LEU A 407 -19.45 -4.25 12.91
N LYS A 408 -19.78 -2.97 12.96
CA LYS A 408 -21.10 -2.44 12.66
C LYS A 408 -21.47 -2.66 11.19
N LYS A 409 -22.69 -2.29 10.80
CA LYS A 409 -23.17 -2.36 9.42
C LYS A 409 -23.53 -0.98 8.91
N GLY A 410 -23.13 -0.68 7.67
CA GLY A 410 -23.49 0.55 6.97
C GLY A 410 -22.89 1.82 7.58
N VAL A 411 -21.79 1.72 8.33
CA VAL A 411 -21.11 2.89 8.90
C VAL A 411 -20.04 3.36 7.91
N VAL A 412 -20.11 4.63 7.57
CA VAL A 412 -19.11 5.32 6.75
C VAL A 412 -18.56 6.51 7.53
N ILE A 413 -17.24 6.61 7.65
CA ILE A 413 -16.59 7.76 8.30
C ILE A 413 -15.93 8.66 7.25
N PRO A 414 -15.76 9.96 7.51
CA PRO A 414 -15.18 10.87 6.52
C PRO A 414 -13.73 10.54 6.16
N VAL A 415 -12.87 10.37 7.16
CA VAL A 415 -11.42 10.16 6.93
C VAL A 415 -10.80 9.30 8.04
N MET A 416 -9.84 8.45 7.65
CA MET A 416 -8.93 7.75 8.55
C MET A 416 -7.49 7.85 8.04
N ASN A 417 -6.52 7.38 8.81
CA ASN A 417 -5.13 7.29 8.38
C ASN A 417 -4.74 5.84 8.11
N MET A 418 -3.81 5.60 7.23
CA MET A 418 -3.33 4.25 6.90
C MET A 418 -2.74 3.52 8.11
N THR A 419 -2.11 4.25 9.04
CA THR A 419 -1.63 3.69 10.31
C THR A 419 -2.75 3.10 11.19
N ASP A 420 -4.02 3.49 10.98
CA ASP A 420 -5.17 3.05 11.78
C ASP A 420 -5.67 1.64 11.37
N VAL A 421 -5.17 1.10 10.25
CA VAL A 421 -5.55 -0.22 9.73
C VAL A 421 -5.09 -1.34 10.65
N ALA A 422 -3.83 -1.35 11.04
CA ALA A 422 -3.28 -2.39 11.92
C ALA A 422 -3.97 -2.43 13.30
N PRO A 423 -4.22 -1.32 14.01
CA PRO A 423 -5.01 -1.31 15.25
C PRO A 423 -6.39 -1.96 15.13
N LEU A 424 -7.10 -1.74 14.02
CA LEU A 424 -8.40 -2.35 13.78
C LEU A 424 -8.28 -3.87 13.61
N ILE A 425 -7.35 -4.35 12.79
CA ILE A 425 -7.09 -5.79 12.58
C ILE A 425 -6.68 -6.46 13.89
N VAL A 426 -5.76 -5.87 14.64
CA VAL A 426 -5.28 -6.36 15.94
C VAL A 426 -6.43 -6.50 16.93
N LYS A 427 -7.26 -5.47 17.06
CA LYS A 427 -8.43 -5.48 17.95
C LYS A 427 -9.42 -6.58 17.59
N LEU A 428 -9.77 -6.70 16.31
CA LEU A 428 -10.78 -7.65 15.84
C LEU A 428 -10.28 -9.08 15.81
N SER A 429 -8.98 -9.33 15.59
CA SER A 429 -8.39 -10.66 15.58
C SER A 429 -7.90 -11.14 16.96
N GLY A 430 -7.82 -10.23 17.95
CA GLY A 430 -7.39 -10.56 19.31
C GLY A 430 -5.91 -10.95 19.41
N ILE A 431 -5.06 -10.38 18.54
CA ILE A 431 -3.61 -10.52 18.61
C ILE A 431 -2.98 -9.28 19.26
N GLU A 432 -1.69 -9.33 19.55
CA GLU A 432 -0.91 -8.22 20.08
C GLU A 432 0.13 -7.77 19.05
N LEU A 433 0.17 -6.50 18.72
CA LEU A 433 1.17 -5.87 17.87
C LEU A 433 1.73 -4.64 18.59
N PRO A 434 2.94 -4.69 19.14
CA PRO A 434 3.50 -3.57 19.89
C PRO A 434 3.97 -2.43 18.97
N GLY A 435 3.98 -1.20 19.50
CA GLY A 435 4.63 -0.06 18.87
C GLY A 435 3.83 0.66 17.79
N MET A 436 2.58 0.25 17.51
CA MET A 436 1.69 0.94 16.57
C MET A 436 1.53 2.43 16.91
N GLN A 437 1.45 3.27 15.89
CA GLN A 437 1.20 4.71 16.01
C GLN A 437 -0.25 5.08 15.68
N GLY A 438 -0.94 4.23 14.92
CA GLY A 438 -2.31 4.43 14.52
C GLY A 438 -3.30 4.36 15.67
N LYS A 439 -4.51 4.87 15.45
CA LYS A 439 -5.62 4.89 16.40
C LYS A 439 -6.64 3.83 16.05
N LEU A 440 -7.26 3.25 17.08
CA LEU A 440 -8.39 2.36 16.88
C LEU A 440 -9.64 3.18 16.53
N ILE A 441 -10.24 2.92 15.39
CA ILE A 441 -11.50 3.54 14.95
C ILE A 441 -12.67 2.85 15.68
N THR A 442 -13.07 3.42 16.80
CA THR A 442 -14.14 2.85 17.66
C THR A 442 -15.52 2.97 17.05
N GLU A 443 -15.73 3.93 16.15
CA GLU A 443 -16.96 4.13 15.39
C GLU A 443 -17.36 2.89 14.58
N PHE A 444 -16.41 2.09 14.15
CA PHE A 444 -16.60 0.87 13.38
C PHE A 444 -17.06 -0.32 14.25
N LEU A 445 -16.81 -0.30 15.56
CA LEU A 445 -16.99 -1.43 16.45
C LEU A 445 -18.41 -1.52 17.00
N LYS A 446 -18.91 -2.78 17.16
CA LYS A 446 -20.17 -3.07 17.86
C LYS A 446 -20.09 -2.81 19.35
#